data_8ae8805f051cf2531b342e4177079304
#
_entry.id   8ae8805f051cf2531b342e4177079304
#
_cell.length_a   1.000
_cell.length_b   1.000
_cell.length_c   1.000
_cell.angle_alpha   90.00
_cell.angle_beta   90.00
_cell.angle_gamma   90.00
#
_symmetry.space_group_name_H-M   'P 1'
#
loop_
_entity.id
_entity.type
_entity.pdbx_description
1 polymer ?
#
loop_
_entity_poly.entity_id
_entity_poly.type
_entity_poly.pdbx_seq_one_letter_code
_entity_poly.pdbx_strand_id
1 'polypeptide(L)'
;MSIEPRSPPLQFGLRLKRALGGRAGWGGFALQVAFVILLAWIGFEIAANARANLETQHITSGFGFLKNTAGFDVSQNLIPYSGSDSYTRVFLVGLLNTLLVSVIGIFFATVIGFLVALGRLSPNWLISRVAGAYVELIRNLPLLFQILFWYLAVLAALPSPRQSISLFGVFFLNNRGLIVPTPIGEPGLLPFTISVVLAILVSFALRTYARAQLFGKGRSTTIWPYVIGLFIGLPLLSGLVFGAPFVFEWPVLRGFNFSGGSRVIPEFVALLVALSTYTAAFIAEIVRAGILSVHRGQMEAGLSLGLKRGSVLRQIVVPQALRVILPPLTNQYLNLTKNSSLAVAIGYPDLVSVFAGTTLSQTGQAIEIIGITMGVYLLISLVTSAIMSFYGWRLSRSLGA
;
A
#
# COMPACT_ATOMS: atom_id res chain seq x y z
N MET A 1 22.64 -21.92 -47.37
CA MET A 1 21.35 -22.61 -47.50
C MET A 1 20.57 -22.32 -46.25
N SER A 2 19.73 -21.30 -46.35
CA SER A 2 18.99 -20.66 -45.28
C SER A 2 17.71 -21.42 -44.99
N ILE A 3 17.39 -21.67 -43.73
CA ILE A 3 16.09 -22.12 -43.30
C ILE A 3 15.59 -21.16 -42.21
N GLU A 4 14.71 -20.23 -42.59
CA GLU A 4 13.87 -19.48 -41.68
C GLU A 4 12.80 -20.38 -41.06
N PRO A 5 12.53 -20.30 -39.77
CA PRO A 5 11.31 -20.86 -39.23
C PRO A 5 10.20 -19.78 -39.22
N ARG A 6 9.22 -19.95 -40.10
CA ARG A 6 7.98 -19.23 -40.11
C ARG A 6 7.20 -19.46 -38.81
N SER A 7 6.83 -18.39 -38.15
CA SER A 7 5.85 -18.40 -37.06
C SER A 7 4.46 -18.80 -37.60
N PRO A 8 3.72 -19.72 -36.96
CA PRO A 8 2.37 -20.03 -37.38
C PRO A 8 1.39 -19.05 -36.72
N PRO A 9 0.53 -18.38 -37.47
CA PRO A 9 -0.67 -17.75 -36.95
C PRO A 9 -1.76 -18.81 -36.69
N LEU A 10 -2.63 -18.55 -35.70
CA LEU A 10 -3.85 -19.31 -35.40
C LEU A 10 -3.74 -20.50 -34.43
N GLN A 11 -3.15 -20.29 -33.25
CA GLN A 11 -3.27 -21.29 -32.16
C GLN A 11 -4.53 -21.14 -31.30
N PHE A 12 -5.30 -20.06 -31.43
CA PHE A 12 -6.51 -19.86 -30.62
C PHE A 12 -7.63 -20.83 -31.01
N GLY A 13 -7.85 -21.05 -32.30
CA GLY A 13 -8.87 -21.99 -32.80
C GLY A 13 -8.51 -23.47 -32.54
N LEU A 14 -7.22 -23.82 -32.50
CA LEU A 14 -6.75 -25.17 -32.19
C LEU A 14 -6.78 -25.46 -30.68
N ARG A 15 -6.58 -24.47 -29.84
CA ARG A 15 -6.76 -24.59 -28.38
C ARG A 15 -8.23 -24.76 -28.00
N LEU A 16 -9.13 -24.05 -28.66
CA LEU A 16 -10.57 -24.22 -28.46
C LEU A 16 -11.05 -25.60 -28.93
N LYS A 17 -10.56 -26.09 -30.11
CA LYS A 17 -10.85 -27.45 -30.58
C LYS A 17 -10.27 -28.57 -29.70
N ARG A 18 -9.09 -28.37 -29.09
CA ARG A 18 -8.53 -29.31 -28.11
C ARG A 18 -9.24 -29.29 -26.76
N ALA A 19 -9.73 -28.11 -26.32
CA ALA A 19 -10.56 -28.01 -25.12
C ALA A 19 -11.95 -28.65 -25.31
N LEU A 20 -12.49 -28.61 -26.51
CA LEU A 20 -13.77 -29.23 -26.89
C LEU A 20 -13.65 -30.69 -27.33
N GLY A 21 -12.45 -31.17 -27.71
CA GLY A 21 -12.19 -32.54 -28.19
C GLY A 21 -11.53 -33.49 -27.21
N GLY A 22 -11.23 -33.05 -25.99
CA GLY A 22 -10.79 -33.93 -24.90
C GLY A 22 -11.96 -34.80 -24.39
N ARG A 23 -11.68 -35.94 -23.73
CA ARG A 23 -12.62 -36.96 -23.22
C ARG A 23 -13.86 -36.46 -22.45
N ALA A 24 -14.03 -35.17 -22.29
CA ALA A 24 -15.20 -34.51 -21.70
C ALA A 24 -16.21 -34.01 -22.76
N GLY A 25 -16.25 -34.57 -23.94
CA GLY A 25 -17.23 -34.36 -25.01
C GLY A 25 -18.31 -33.28 -24.80
N TRP A 26 -19.26 -33.20 -25.68
CA TRP A 26 -20.42 -32.26 -25.58
C TRP A 26 -21.11 -32.28 -24.19
N GLY A 27 -21.02 -33.41 -23.45
CA GLY A 27 -21.55 -33.52 -22.08
C GLY A 27 -20.85 -32.66 -21.07
N GLY A 28 -19.51 -32.53 -21.13
CA GLY A 28 -18.75 -31.66 -20.23
C GLY A 28 -18.99 -30.17 -20.48
N PHE A 29 -19.12 -29.77 -21.76
CA PHE A 29 -19.49 -28.42 -22.11
C PHE A 29 -20.92 -28.07 -21.67
N ALA A 30 -21.88 -28.99 -21.91
CA ALA A 30 -23.28 -28.83 -21.48
C ALA A 30 -23.38 -28.69 -19.95
N LEU A 31 -22.60 -29.48 -19.21
CA LEU A 31 -22.54 -29.39 -17.74
C LEU A 31 -21.98 -28.02 -17.28
N GLN A 32 -20.95 -27.51 -17.92
CA GLN A 32 -20.40 -26.18 -17.61
C GLN A 32 -21.40 -25.06 -17.88
N VAL A 33 -22.07 -25.12 -19.05
CA VAL A 33 -23.13 -24.16 -19.39
C VAL A 33 -24.30 -24.26 -18.42
N ALA A 34 -24.75 -25.46 -18.09
CA ALA A 34 -25.82 -25.68 -17.10
C ALA A 34 -25.42 -25.12 -15.72
N PHE A 35 -24.17 -25.31 -15.31
CA PHE A 35 -23.65 -24.75 -14.05
C PHE A 35 -23.64 -23.21 -14.07
N VAL A 36 -23.20 -22.58 -15.15
CA VAL A 36 -23.22 -21.13 -15.29
C VAL A 36 -24.65 -20.59 -15.29
N ILE A 37 -25.59 -21.27 -15.98
CA ILE A 37 -27.02 -20.91 -15.99
C ILE A 37 -27.60 -21.04 -14.57
N LEU A 38 -27.28 -22.12 -13.86
CA LEU A 38 -27.72 -22.35 -12.49
C LEU A 38 -27.21 -21.21 -11.56
N LEU A 39 -25.93 -20.85 -11.66
CA LEU A 39 -25.37 -19.74 -10.88
C LEU A 39 -26.04 -18.39 -11.22
N ALA A 40 -26.29 -18.14 -12.51
CA ALA A 40 -26.98 -16.94 -12.94
C ALA A 40 -28.43 -16.90 -12.45
N TRP A 41 -29.13 -18.03 -12.46
CA TRP A 41 -30.48 -18.16 -11.94
C TRP A 41 -30.52 -17.97 -10.41
N ILE A 42 -29.61 -18.60 -9.66
CA ILE A 42 -29.48 -18.39 -8.22
C ILE A 42 -29.21 -16.90 -7.91
N GLY A 43 -28.29 -16.27 -8.65
CA GLY A 43 -27.99 -14.85 -8.51
C GLY A 43 -29.22 -13.96 -8.78
N PHE A 44 -30.00 -14.30 -9.79
CA PHE A 44 -31.25 -13.60 -10.12
C PHE A 44 -32.29 -13.76 -9.00
N GLU A 45 -32.50 -14.98 -8.47
CA GLU A 45 -33.44 -15.24 -7.37
C GLU A 45 -33.04 -14.50 -6.09
N ILE A 46 -31.73 -14.49 -5.77
CA ILE A 46 -31.21 -13.73 -4.62
C ILE A 46 -31.49 -12.23 -4.81
N ALA A 47 -31.24 -11.68 -6.00
CA ALA A 47 -31.50 -10.28 -6.31
C ALA A 47 -32.98 -9.93 -6.27
N ALA A 48 -33.84 -10.79 -6.82
CA ALA A 48 -35.30 -10.61 -6.81
C ALA A 48 -35.89 -10.66 -5.39
N ASN A 49 -35.47 -11.65 -4.59
CA ASN A 49 -35.86 -11.75 -3.18
C ASN A 49 -35.35 -10.56 -2.34
N ALA A 50 -34.12 -10.12 -2.56
CA ALA A 50 -33.58 -8.94 -1.88
C ALA A 50 -34.41 -7.69 -2.22
N ARG A 51 -34.81 -7.51 -3.49
CA ARG A 51 -35.62 -6.39 -3.95
C ARG A 51 -37.02 -6.41 -3.32
N ALA A 52 -37.68 -7.57 -3.33
CA ALA A 52 -38.97 -7.75 -2.69
C ALA A 52 -38.95 -7.47 -1.19
N ASN A 53 -37.89 -7.92 -0.49
CA ASN A 53 -37.72 -7.66 0.93
C ASN A 53 -37.48 -6.16 1.24
N LEU A 54 -36.68 -5.47 0.40
CA LEU A 54 -36.47 -4.02 0.54
C LEU A 54 -37.79 -3.23 0.37
N GLU A 55 -38.57 -3.59 -0.64
CA GLU A 55 -39.90 -2.97 -0.88
C GLU A 55 -40.85 -3.22 0.31
N THR A 56 -40.86 -4.44 0.85
CA THR A 56 -41.72 -4.79 2.02
C THR A 56 -41.31 -4.07 3.30
N GLN A 57 -40.01 -3.81 3.45
CA GLN A 57 -39.46 -3.09 4.60
C GLN A 57 -39.42 -1.57 4.41
N HIS A 58 -39.95 -1.05 3.30
CA HIS A 58 -39.92 0.37 2.92
C HIS A 58 -38.52 0.98 2.93
N ILE A 59 -37.47 0.17 2.64
CA ILE A 59 -36.11 0.63 2.52
C ILE A 59 -35.94 1.20 1.12
N THR A 60 -35.60 2.47 1.03
CA THR A 60 -35.29 3.12 -0.27
C THR A 60 -34.03 2.54 -0.86
N SER A 61 -34.07 2.07 -2.11
CA SER A 61 -32.91 1.60 -2.86
C SER A 61 -32.42 2.67 -3.84
N GLY A 62 -31.15 2.61 -4.20
CA GLY A 62 -30.54 3.48 -5.19
C GLY A 62 -29.46 4.41 -4.61
N PHE A 63 -28.74 5.09 -5.49
CA PHE A 63 -27.58 5.91 -5.13
C PHE A 63 -27.90 7.38 -4.83
N GLY A 64 -29.21 7.74 -4.73
CA GLY A 64 -29.65 9.11 -4.44
C GLY A 64 -29.13 9.65 -3.10
N PHE A 65 -29.01 8.78 -2.11
CA PHE A 65 -28.52 9.13 -0.76
C PHE A 65 -27.13 9.78 -0.77
N LEU A 66 -26.29 9.46 -1.75
CA LEU A 66 -24.93 10.02 -1.85
C LEU A 66 -24.91 11.55 -1.88
N LYS A 67 -25.99 12.18 -2.34
CA LYS A 67 -26.13 13.64 -2.41
C LYS A 67 -26.72 14.25 -1.12
N ASN A 68 -27.26 13.44 -0.24
CA ASN A 68 -27.86 13.92 1.01
C ASN A 68 -26.76 14.34 1.98
N THR A 69 -27.11 15.26 2.90
CA THR A 69 -26.24 15.73 3.97
C THR A 69 -25.95 14.61 4.96
N ALA A 70 -24.70 14.46 5.34
CA ALA A 70 -24.25 13.38 6.22
C ALA A 70 -24.66 13.56 7.67
N GLY A 71 -24.64 14.80 8.18
CA GLY A 71 -25.10 15.12 9.53
C GLY A 71 -24.17 14.70 10.67
N PHE A 72 -22.93 14.26 10.38
CA PHE A 72 -21.94 13.88 11.40
C PHE A 72 -20.53 14.33 11.01
N ASP A 73 -19.68 14.54 12.01
CA ASP A 73 -18.29 14.92 11.82
C ASP A 73 -17.36 13.71 11.82
N VAL A 74 -16.21 13.83 11.15
CA VAL A 74 -15.16 12.82 11.09
C VAL A 74 -13.91 13.34 11.79
N SER A 75 -13.37 12.58 12.73
CA SER A 75 -12.26 12.99 13.61
C SER A 75 -10.92 13.22 12.87
N GLN A 76 -10.75 12.62 11.71
CA GLN A 76 -9.58 12.80 10.83
C GLN A 76 -10.04 12.93 9.38
N ASN A 77 -9.63 14.00 8.73
CA ASN A 77 -9.90 14.26 7.32
C ASN A 77 -8.65 14.83 6.63
N LEU A 78 -8.36 14.33 5.44
CA LEU A 78 -7.28 14.82 4.57
C LEU A 78 -7.77 15.89 3.59
N ILE A 79 -9.06 16.05 3.46
CA ILE A 79 -9.74 17.07 2.66
C ILE A 79 -10.73 17.83 3.56
N PRO A 80 -11.00 19.11 3.29
CA PRO A 80 -11.99 19.87 4.07
C PRO A 80 -13.32 19.11 4.10
N TYR A 81 -13.86 18.88 5.30
CA TYR A 81 -15.10 18.16 5.55
C TYR A 81 -15.79 18.70 6.79
N SER A 82 -17.09 18.78 6.73
CA SER A 82 -17.98 19.14 7.86
C SER A 82 -19.26 18.30 7.79
N GLY A 83 -19.99 18.19 8.89
CA GLY A 83 -21.27 17.48 8.94
C GLY A 83 -22.35 17.99 7.98
N SER A 84 -22.21 19.19 7.41
CA SER A 84 -23.08 19.73 6.37
C SER A 84 -22.78 19.22 4.95
N ASP A 85 -21.67 18.52 4.78
CA ASP A 85 -21.29 17.92 3.49
C ASP A 85 -22.08 16.64 3.20
N SER A 86 -22.03 16.19 1.93
CA SER A 86 -22.77 15.02 1.46
C SER A 86 -22.09 13.69 1.83
N TYR A 87 -22.86 12.60 1.79
CA TYR A 87 -22.30 11.24 1.93
C TYR A 87 -21.23 10.90 0.89
N THR A 88 -21.27 11.50 -0.32
CA THR A 88 -20.18 11.39 -1.29
C THR A 88 -18.86 11.94 -0.71
N ARG A 89 -18.93 13.04 0.04
CA ARG A 89 -17.74 13.62 0.68
C ARG A 89 -17.23 12.72 1.82
N VAL A 90 -18.15 12.14 2.61
CA VAL A 90 -17.82 11.12 3.63
C VAL A 90 -17.08 9.93 3.01
N PHE A 91 -17.62 9.42 1.91
CA PHE A 91 -16.98 8.32 1.15
C PHE A 91 -15.55 8.68 0.76
N LEU A 92 -15.31 9.87 0.21
CA LEU A 92 -13.97 10.32 -0.16
C LEU A 92 -13.03 10.45 1.04
N VAL A 93 -13.53 10.97 2.17
CA VAL A 93 -12.75 11.08 3.42
C VAL A 93 -12.34 9.68 3.91
N GLY A 94 -13.28 8.74 4.00
CA GLY A 94 -12.99 7.37 4.41
C GLY A 94 -12.04 6.65 3.47
N LEU A 95 -12.20 6.83 2.15
CA LEU A 95 -11.29 6.28 1.14
C LEU A 95 -9.87 6.82 1.31
N LEU A 96 -9.71 8.12 1.46
CA LEU A 96 -8.40 8.74 1.64
C LEU A 96 -7.72 8.30 2.95
N ASN A 97 -8.48 8.15 4.04
CA ASN A 97 -7.97 7.63 5.31
C ASN A 97 -7.52 6.16 5.17
N THR A 98 -8.27 5.33 4.45
CA THR A 98 -7.90 3.95 4.15
C THR A 98 -6.61 3.88 3.32
N LEU A 99 -6.48 4.72 2.29
CA LEU A 99 -5.28 4.80 1.46
C LEU A 99 -4.08 5.30 2.25
N LEU A 100 -4.26 6.32 3.10
CA LEU A 100 -3.21 6.87 3.94
C LEU A 100 -2.59 5.79 4.83
N VAL A 101 -3.41 5.09 5.62
CA VAL A 101 -2.89 4.06 6.51
C VAL A 101 -2.30 2.88 5.75
N SER A 102 -2.86 2.53 4.59
CA SER A 102 -2.36 1.44 3.76
C SER A 102 -0.98 1.76 3.17
N VAL A 103 -0.81 2.94 2.58
CA VAL A 103 0.46 3.34 1.93
C VAL A 103 1.57 3.48 2.98
N ILE A 104 1.29 4.19 4.08
CA ILE A 104 2.28 4.39 5.15
C ILE A 104 2.58 3.05 5.85
N GLY A 105 1.55 2.24 6.09
CA GLY A 105 1.69 0.90 6.69
C GLY A 105 2.53 -0.05 5.84
N ILE A 106 2.32 -0.08 4.52
CA ILE A 106 3.13 -0.86 3.56
C ILE A 106 4.59 -0.41 3.61
N PHE A 107 4.84 0.90 3.63
CA PHE A 107 6.19 1.44 3.71
C PHE A 107 6.91 0.95 4.98
N PHE A 108 6.31 1.18 6.16
CA PHE A 108 6.93 0.78 7.43
C PHE A 108 7.03 -0.75 7.56
N ALA A 109 5.99 -1.50 7.17
CA ALA A 109 6.02 -2.96 7.17
C ALA A 109 7.16 -3.51 6.30
N THR A 110 7.40 -2.89 5.15
CA THR A 110 8.49 -3.30 4.24
C THR A 110 9.85 -3.01 4.87
N VAL A 111 10.07 -1.79 5.36
CA VAL A 111 11.35 -1.41 5.98
C VAL A 111 11.65 -2.29 7.20
N ILE A 112 10.71 -2.40 8.14
CA ILE A 112 10.87 -3.22 9.35
C ILE A 112 11.05 -4.69 8.97
N GLY A 113 10.25 -5.22 8.03
CA GLY A 113 10.33 -6.60 7.57
C GLY A 113 11.68 -6.95 6.96
N PHE A 114 12.23 -6.06 6.13
CA PHE A 114 13.59 -6.23 5.61
C PHE A 114 14.66 -6.21 6.70
N LEU A 115 14.59 -5.27 7.62
CA LEU A 115 15.54 -5.19 8.74
C LEU A 115 15.49 -6.44 9.62
N VAL A 116 14.29 -6.92 9.94
CA VAL A 116 14.10 -8.16 10.72
C VAL A 116 14.60 -9.38 9.93
N ALA A 117 14.36 -9.45 8.61
CA ALA A 117 14.90 -10.53 7.77
C ALA A 117 16.42 -10.57 7.79
N LEU A 118 17.07 -9.41 7.66
CA LEU A 118 18.54 -9.30 7.77
C LEU A 118 19.03 -9.72 9.17
N GLY A 119 18.29 -9.33 10.22
CA GLY A 119 18.57 -9.79 11.59
C GLY A 119 18.49 -11.32 11.72
N ARG A 120 17.49 -11.95 11.14
CA ARG A 120 17.35 -13.43 11.14
C ARG A 120 18.42 -14.16 10.34
N LEU A 121 19.01 -13.51 9.33
CA LEU A 121 20.09 -14.05 8.52
C LEU A 121 21.50 -13.69 9.10
N SER A 122 21.54 -12.94 10.20
CA SER A 122 22.79 -12.53 10.84
C SER A 122 23.55 -13.74 11.41
N PRO A 123 24.89 -13.79 11.26
CA PRO A 123 25.71 -14.76 11.95
C PRO A 123 25.74 -14.57 13.48
N ASN A 124 25.34 -13.40 13.97
CA ASN A 124 25.25 -13.13 15.40
C ASN A 124 24.05 -13.87 15.98
N TRP A 125 24.33 -14.78 16.91
CA TRP A 125 23.32 -15.64 17.55
C TRP A 125 22.21 -14.83 18.23
N LEU A 126 22.56 -13.78 18.98
CA LEU A 126 21.60 -12.98 19.75
C LEU A 126 20.63 -12.24 18.79
N ILE A 127 21.18 -11.58 17.77
CA ILE A 127 20.37 -10.83 16.77
C ILE A 127 19.42 -11.80 16.05
N SER A 128 19.91 -12.97 15.63
CA SER A 128 19.10 -13.96 14.94
C SER A 128 17.99 -14.52 15.83
N ARG A 129 18.27 -14.75 17.13
CA ARG A 129 17.26 -15.23 18.09
C ARG A 129 16.20 -14.19 18.41
N VAL A 130 16.59 -12.95 18.66
CA VAL A 130 15.64 -11.85 18.94
C VAL A 130 14.73 -11.61 17.73
N ALA A 131 15.31 -11.53 16.52
CA ALA A 131 14.54 -11.39 15.30
C ALA A 131 13.62 -12.59 15.05
N GLY A 132 14.07 -13.82 15.37
CA GLY A 132 13.25 -15.03 15.29
C GLY A 132 12.08 -15.00 16.26
N ALA A 133 12.33 -14.70 17.53
CA ALA A 133 11.30 -14.62 18.57
C ALA A 133 10.22 -13.56 18.22
N TYR A 134 10.64 -12.39 17.70
CA TYR A 134 9.70 -11.38 17.21
C TYR A 134 8.77 -11.95 16.14
N VAL A 135 9.33 -12.60 15.11
CA VAL A 135 8.53 -13.15 14.00
C VAL A 135 7.57 -14.23 14.50
N GLU A 136 8.02 -15.14 15.36
CA GLU A 136 7.18 -16.21 15.91
C GLU A 136 6.07 -15.66 16.79
N LEU A 137 6.39 -14.72 17.68
CA LEU A 137 5.40 -14.10 18.57
C LEU A 137 4.32 -13.37 17.76
N ILE A 138 4.73 -12.46 16.87
CA ILE A 138 3.80 -11.57 16.15
C ILE A 138 2.90 -12.36 15.19
N ARG A 139 3.44 -13.37 14.49
CA ARG A 139 2.65 -14.17 13.54
C ARG A 139 1.63 -15.08 14.21
N ASN A 140 1.84 -15.46 15.44
CA ASN A 140 0.94 -16.36 16.20
C ASN A 140 -0.15 -15.60 16.97
N LEU A 141 -0.11 -14.26 17.01
CA LEU A 141 -1.14 -13.45 17.65
C LEU A 141 -2.11 -12.88 16.61
N PRO A 142 -3.44 -12.97 16.83
CA PRO A 142 -4.42 -12.37 15.93
C PRO A 142 -4.22 -10.84 15.83
N LEU A 143 -4.27 -10.31 14.61
CA LEU A 143 -4.03 -8.89 14.34
C LEU A 143 -4.98 -7.97 15.13
N LEU A 144 -6.27 -8.33 15.23
CA LEU A 144 -7.23 -7.53 15.97
C LEU A 144 -6.81 -7.28 17.43
N PHE A 145 -6.32 -8.33 18.11
CA PHE A 145 -5.81 -8.18 19.48
C PHE A 145 -4.57 -7.30 19.56
N GLN A 146 -3.71 -7.31 18.53
CA GLN A 146 -2.57 -6.39 18.48
C GLN A 146 -3.02 -4.94 18.30
N ILE A 147 -4.05 -4.68 17.46
CA ILE A 147 -4.64 -3.33 17.33
C ILE A 147 -5.20 -2.85 18.67
N LEU A 148 -5.99 -3.69 19.33
CA LEU A 148 -6.58 -3.37 20.63
C LEU A 148 -5.49 -3.15 21.70
N PHE A 149 -4.45 -3.97 21.71
CA PHE A 149 -3.32 -3.82 22.65
C PHE A 149 -2.62 -2.46 22.48
N TRP A 150 -2.28 -2.10 21.24
CA TRP A 150 -1.63 -0.81 20.99
C TRP A 150 -2.53 0.37 21.36
N TYR A 151 -3.83 0.28 21.09
CA TYR A 151 -4.78 1.36 21.36
C TYR A 151 -5.14 1.46 22.85
N LEU A 152 -5.60 0.36 23.47
CA LEU A 152 -6.14 0.36 24.82
C LEU A 152 -5.08 0.23 25.91
N ALA A 153 -4.00 -0.54 25.66
CA ALA A 153 -2.99 -0.78 26.68
C ALA A 153 -1.80 0.18 26.54
N VAL A 154 -1.33 0.46 25.33
CA VAL A 154 -0.13 1.28 25.14
C VAL A 154 -0.49 2.76 25.03
N LEU A 155 -1.35 3.15 24.10
CA LEU A 155 -1.62 4.57 23.86
C LEU A 155 -2.52 5.18 24.93
N ALA A 156 -3.49 4.44 25.47
CA ALA A 156 -4.33 4.93 26.56
C ALA A 156 -3.54 5.14 27.88
N ALA A 157 -2.46 4.36 28.10
CA ALA A 157 -1.58 4.51 29.26
C ALA A 157 -0.56 5.66 29.13
N LEU A 158 -0.47 6.32 27.96
CA LEU A 158 0.41 7.48 27.78
C LEU A 158 -0.02 8.65 28.68
N PRO A 159 0.94 9.52 29.05
CA PRO A 159 0.64 10.66 29.92
C PRO A 159 -0.32 11.66 29.26
N SER A 160 -0.92 12.52 30.07
CA SER A 160 -1.77 13.63 29.61
C SER A 160 -0.96 14.64 28.76
N PRO A 161 -1.60 15.52 27.98
CA PRO A 161 -0.90 16.50 27.13
C PRO A 161 0.10 17.39 27.88
N ARG A 162 -0.15 17.70 29.17
CA ARG A 162 0.78 18.48 29.99
C ARG A 162 2.09 17.76 30.28
N GLN A 163 2.06 16.45 30.31
CA GLN A 163 3.21 15.58 30.62
C GLN A 163 3.65 14.78 29.39
N SER A 164 3.35 15.28 28.18
CA SER A 164 3.69 14.61 26.93
C SER A 164 5.15 14.21 26.87
N ILE A 165 5.40 13.03 26.31
CA ILE A 165 6.75 12.60 25.96
C ILE A 165 7.21 13.46 24.80
N SER A 166 8.21 14.31 25.03
CA SER A 166 8.78 15.17 24.00
C SER A 166 9.92 14.46 23.28
N LEU A 167 9.83 14.37 21.97
CA LEU A 167 10.89 13.89 21.11
C LEU A 167 11.50 15.10 20.36
N PHE A 168 12.76 15.39 20.66
CA PHE A 168 13.53 16.52 20.09
C PHE A 168 12.91 17.91 20.34
N GLY A 169 11.99 18.06 21.29
CA GLY A 169 11.28 19.32 21.54
C GLY A 169 10.27 19.74 20.44
N VAL A 170 10.01 18.86 19.49
CA VAL A 170 9.25 19.13 18.26
C VAL A 170 8.01 18.23 18.14
N PHE A 171 8.14 16.97 18.51
CA PHE A 171 7.07 15.98 18.48
C PHE A 171 6.64 15.68 19.92
N PHE A 172 5.31 15.63 20.14
CA PHE A 172 4.79 15.39 21.48
C PHE A 172 3.83 14.21 21.44
N LEU A 173 4.19 13.13 22.14
CA LEU A 173 3.37 11.92 22.24
C LEU A 173 2.65 11.90 23.59
N ASN A 174 1.32 11.74 23.55
CA ASN A 174 0.46 11.67 24.72
C ASN A 174 -0.79 10.81 24.46
N ASN A 175 -1.67 10.66 25.44
CA ASN A 175 -2.89 9.85 25.31
C ASN A 175 -3.93 10.40 24.32
N ARG A 176 -3.73 11.62 23.79
CA ARG A 176 -4.56 12.20 22.73
C ARG A 176 -3.96 12.01 21.34
N GLY A 177 -2.80 11.34 21.22
CA GLY A 177 -2.12 11.03 19.99
C GLY A 177 -0.73 11.66 19.89
N LEU A 178 -0.23 11.76 18.68
CA LEU A 178 1.05 12.38 18.34
C LEU A 178 0.82 13.78 17.76
N ILE A 179 1.41 14.78 18.38
CA ILE A 179 1.38 16.16 17.89
C ILE A 179 2.65 16.42 17.10
N VAL A 180 2.49 16.90 15.87
CA VAL A 180 3.56 17.17 14.92
C VAL A 180 3.48 18.60 14.38
N PRO A 181 4.60 19.24 14.00
CA PRO A 181 4.55 20.51 13.30
C PRO A 181 3.77 20.39 12.00
N THR A 182 2.93 21.40 11.70
CA THR A 182 2.16 21.46 10.45
C THR A 182 2.89 22.31 9.44
N PRO A 183 3.23 21.77 8.26
CA PRO A 183 3.71 22.61 7.17
C PRO A 183 2.54 23.42 6.59
N ILE A 184 2.62 24.73 6.69
CA ILE A 184 1.69 25.66 6.05
C ILE A 184 2.34 26.11 4.73
N GLY A 185 1.58 25.92 3.64
CA GLY A 185 2.05 26.32 2.31
C GLY A 185 2.10 27.83 2.17
N GLU A 186 3.26 28.35 1.83
CA GLU A 186 3.52 29.75 1.52
C GLU A 186 3.44 30.00 -0.01
N PRO A 187 3.40 31.26 -0.49
CA PRO A 187 3.37 31.55 -1.92
C PRO A 187 4.49 30.89 -2.73
N GLY A 188 5.64 30.60 -2.11
CA GLY A 188 6.75 29.82 -2.69
C GLY A 188 6.44 28.35 -2.98
N LEU A 189 5.32 27.81 -2.50
CA LEU A 189 4.96 26.38 -2.68
C LEU A 189 4.71 26.03 -4.16
N LEU A 190 4.01 26.88 -4.89
CA LEU A 190 3.70 26.64 -6.31
C LEU A 190 4.99 26.64 -7.16
N PRO A 191 5.89 27.64 -7.10
CA PRO A 191 7.18 27.57 -7.77
C PRO A 191 8.05 26.38 -7.36
N PHE A 192 8.02 26.01 -6.06
CA PHE A 192 8.72 24.83 -5.57
C PHE A 192 8.21 23.55 -6.20
N THR A 193 6.89 23.32 -6.25
CA THR A 193 6.31 22.14 -6.88
C THR A 193 6.61 22.07 -8.37
N ILE A 194 6.55 23.21 -9.07
CA ILE A 194 6.94 23.30 -10.49
C ILE A 194 8.42 22.93 -10.66
N SER A 195 9.31 23.41 -9.78
CA SER A 195 10.74 23.09 -9.83
C SER A 195 11.03 21.60 -9.65
N VAL A 196 10.30 20.92 -8.75
CA VAL A 196 10.40 19.48 -8.54
C VAL A 196 9.90 18.71 -9.77
N VAL A 197 8.76 19.09 -10.34
CA VAL A 197 8.22 18.48 -11.57
C VAL A 197 9.23 18.66 -12.72
N LEU A 198 9.80 19.84 -12.86
CA LEU A 198 10.81 20.12 -13.88
C LEU A 198 12.07 19.25 -13.65
N ALA A 199 12.53 19.09 -12.41
CA ALA A 199 13.64 18.21 -12.07
C ALA A 199 13.36 16.75 -12.47
N ILE A 200 12.12 16.26 -12.27
CA ILE A 200 11.70 14.91 -12.69
C ILE A 200 11.74 14.80 -14.21
N LEU A 201 11.16 15.74 -14.94
CA LEU A 201 11.10 15.74 -16.41
C LEU A 201 12.50 15.78 -17.04
N VAL A 202 13.36 16.69 -16.56
CA VAL A 202 14.73 16.82 -17.04
C VAL A 202 15.54 15.58 -16.69
N SER A 203 15.37 15.01 -15.50
CA SER A 203 16.04 13.75 -15.14
C SER A 203 15.62 12.57 -16.01
N PHE A 204 14.35 12.51 -16.41
CA PHE A 204 13.86 11.52 -17.37
C PHE A 204 14.47 11.74 -18.75
N ALA A 205 14.53 12.98 -19.24
CA ALA A 205 15.19 13.32 -20.51
C ALA A 205 16.69 12.98 -20.49
N LEU A 206 17.40 13.28 -19.40
CA LEU A 206 18.81 12.90 -19.23
C LEU A 206 19.02 11.39 -19.26
N ARG A 207 18.12 10.63 -18.64
CA ARG A 207 18.17 9.16 -18.68
C ARG A 207 17.96 8.60 -20.08
N THR A 208 17.00 9.13 -20.83
CA THR A 208 16.76 8.71 -22.22
C THR A 208 17.92 9.06 -23.12
N TYR A 209 18.48 10.25 -22.96
CA TYR A 209 19.69 10.69 -23.67
C TYR A 209 20.91 9.81 -23.36
N ALA A 210 21.20 9.55 -22.07
CA ALA A 210 22.29 8.69 -21.66
C ALA A 210 22.16 7.27 -22.19
N ARG A 211 20.94 6.72 -22.24
CA ARG A 211 20.66 5.43 -22.87
C ARG A 211 20.92 5.45 -24.37
N ALA A 212 20.47 6.47 -25.08
CA ALA A 212 20.72 6.63 -26.51
C ALA A 212 22.22 6.72 -26.82
N GLN A 213 23.00 7.42 -25.98
CA GLN A 213 24.47 7.50 -26.09
C GLN A 213 25.13 6.13 -25.84
N LEU A 214 24.64 5.37 -24.86
CA LEU A 214 25.17 4.05 -24.55
C LEU A 214 24.95 3.07 -25.72
N PHE A 215 23.71 3.02 -26.24
CA PHE A 215 23.36 2.10 -27.34
C PHE A 215 23.84 2.57 -28.71
N GLY A 216 23.94 3.88 -28.96
CA GLY A 216 24.35 4.41 -30.25
C GLY A 216 25.87 4.62 -30.40
N LYS A 217 26.58 4.99 -29.33
CA LYS A 217 28.02 5.36 -29.38
C LYS A 217 28.91 4.56 -28.41
N GLY A 218 28.34 3.60 -27.64
CA GLY A 218 29.08 2.81 -26.66
C GLY A 218 29.62 3.62 -25.46
N ARG A 219 29.20 4.90 -25.30
CA ARG A 219 29.68 5.77 -24.22
C ARG A 219 28.75 5.67 -23.01
N SER A 220 29.28 5.20 -21.89
CA SER A 220 28.58 5.24 -20.59
C SER A 220 28.72 6.64 -19.98
N THR A 221 27.63 7.37 -19.83
CA THR A 221 27.61 8.67 -19.17
C THR A 221 27.04 8.49 -17.76
N THR A 222 27.80 8.88 -16.75
CA THR A 222 27.33 8.89 -15.35
C THR A 222 26.39 10.08 -15.16
N ILE A 223 25.07 9.81 -15.05
CA ILE A 223 24.04 10.85 -14.94
C ILE A 223 23.67 11.21 -13.49
N TRP A 224 24.07 10.40 -12.51
CA TRP A 224 23.68 10.58 -11.11
C TRP A 224 24.05 11.94 -10.51
N PRO A 225 25.24 12.51 -10.72
CA PRO A 225 25.57 13.84 -10.21
C PRO A 225 24.63 14.93 -10.74
N TYR A 226 24.28 14.86 -12.03
CA TYR A 226 23.36 15.81 -12.66
C TYR A 226 21.94 15.69 -12.12
N VAL A 227 21.46 14.45 -11.91
CA VAL A 227 20.14 14.18 -11.32
C VAL A 227 20.09 14.72 -9.88
N ILE A 228 21.09 14.45 -9.06
CA ILE A 228 21.17 14.97 -7.69
C ILE A 228 21.23 16.50 -7.71
N GLY A 229 22.05 17.08 -8.59
CA GLY A 229 22.16 18.52 -8.75
C GLY A 229 20.83 19.18 -9.12
N LEU A 230 20.04 18.56 -10.00
CA LEU A 230 18.71 19.05 -10.37
C LEU A 230 17.72 18.98 -9.20
N PHE A 231 17.68 17.87 -8.47
CA PHE A 231 16.75 17.68 -7.34
C PHE A 231 17.09 18.55 -6.12
N ILE A 232 18.33 19.00 -5.99
CA ILE A 232 18.73 19.94 -4.94
C ILE A 232 18.71 21.38 -5.47
N GLY A 233 19.31 21.62 -6.62
CA GLY A 233 19.53 22.97 -7.15
C GLY A 233 18.25 23.68 -7.56
N LEU A 234 17.35 23.03 -8.32
CA LEU A 234 16.11 23.68 -8.76
C LEU A 234 15.17 24.05 -7.61
N PRO A 235 14.88 23.17 -6.63
CA PRO A 235 14.07 23.53 -5.47
C PRO A 235 14.74 24.60 -4.58
N LEU A 236 16.06 24.54 -4.41
CA LEU A 236 16.80 25.53 -3.63
C LEU A 236 16.76 26.90 -4.29
N LEU A 237 16.99 26.97 -5.60
CA LEU A 237 16.87 28.20 -6.39
C LEU A 237 15.43 28.76 -6.34
N SER A 238 14.44 27.88 -6.46
CA SER A 238 13.03 28.29 -6.32
C SER A 238 12.77 28.91 -4.95
N GLY A 239 13.27 28.30 -3.88
CA GLY A 239 13.12 28.83 -2.52
C GLY A 239 13.84 30.14 -2.30
N LEU A 240 15.00 30.34 -2.92
CA LEU A 240 15.75 31.61 -2.83
C LEU A 240 15.08 32.78 -3.59
N VAL A 241 14.45 32.47 -4.74
CA VAL A 241 13.84 33.52 -5.61
C VAL A 241 12.41 33.83 -5.17
N PHE A 242 11.61 32.82 -4.82
CA PHE A 242 10.17 32.96 -4.55
C PHE A 242 9.81 32.85 -3.07
N GLY A 243 10.80 32.67 -2.19
CA GLY A 243 10.61 32.46 -0.76
C GLY A 243 10.44 30.96 -0.37
N ALA A 244 10.41 30.75 0.93
CA ALA A 244 10.26 29.39 1.47
C ALA A 244 8.94 28.77 1.03
N PRO A 245 8.94 27.46 0.61
CA PRO A 245 7.70 26.79 0.19
C PRO A 245 6.75 26.49 1.35
N PHE A 246 7.31 26.35 2.57
CA PHE A 246 6.57 26.00 3.78
C PHE A 246 7.09 26.81 4.97
N VAL A 247 6.16 27.22 5.81
CA VAL A 247 6.43 27.65 7.19
C VAL A 247 5.84 26.59 8.10
N PHE A 248 6.59 26.16 9.10
CA PHE A 248 6.11 25.17 10.06
C PHE A 248 5.42 25.88 11.22
N GLU A 249 4.15 25.54 11.41
CA GLU A 249 3.44 25.91 12.64
C GLU A 249 3.83 24.90 13.73
N TRP A 250 4.56 25.42 14.73
CA TRP A 250 5.07 24.62 15.82
C TRP A 250 4.01 24.39 16.89
N PRO A 251 3.87 23.18 17.41
CA PRO A 251 2.94 22.90 18.51
C PRO A 251 3.45 23.54 19.81
N VAL A 252 2.62 24.37 20.43
CA VAL A 252 2.91 25.01 21.71
C VAL A 252 1.87 24.60 22.73
N LEU A 253 2.31 24.12 23.90
CA LEU A 253 1.39 23.76 24.99
C LEU A 253 0.75 25.04 25.57
N ARG A 254 -0.57 25.16 25.42
CA ARG A 254 -1.37 26.23 26.02
C ARG A 254 -2.43 25.63 26.96
N GLY A 255 -2.24 25.84 28.26
CA GLY A 255 -3.17 25.31 29.26
C GLY A 255 -3.16 23.78 29.30
N PHE A 256 -4.24 23.14 28.87
CA PHE A 256 -4.42 21.67 28.90
C PHE A 256 -4.23 21.00 27.53
N ASN A 257 -3.98 21.78 26.47
CA ASN A 257 -3.86 21.28 25.10
C ASN A 257 -2.73 21.96 24.35
N PHE A 258 -2.33 21.35 23.23
CA PHE A 258 -1.46 22.00 22.26
C PHE A 258 -2.28 22.91 21.36
N SER A 259 -1.73 24.07 21.02
CA SER A 259 -2.19 24.96 19.97
C SER A 259 -1.08 25.05 18.91
N GLY A 260 -1.50 25.11 17.61
CA GLY A 260 -0.57 24.94 16.50
C GLY A 260 -0.16 23.48 16.30
N GLY A 261 0.42 23.20 15.14
CA GLY A 261 0.73 21.85 14.73
C GLY A 261 -0.51 21.02 14.36
N SER A 262 -0.27 19.84 13.84
CA SER A 262 -1.31 18.84 13.53
C SER A 262 -1.33 17.74 14.56
N ARG A 263 -2.53 17.31 14.93
CA ARG A 263 -2.73 16.16 15.80
C ARG A 263 -2.98 14.91 14.97
N VAL A 264 -2.08 13.97 15.05
CA VAL A 264 -2.28 12.61 14.54
C VAL A 264 -3.03 11.83 15.63
N ILE A 265 -4.26 11.42 15.35
CA ILE A 265 -5.14 10.77 16.32
C ILE A 265 -4.56 9.44 16.81
N PRO A 266 -4.80 9.04 18.07
CA PRO A 266 -4.23 7.82 18.64
C PRO A 266 -4.69 6.56 17.90
N GLU A 267 -5.92 6.55 17.36
CA GLU A 267 -6.46 5.46 16.55
C GLU A 267 -5.58 5.21 15.31
N PHE A 268 -5.15 6.27 14.61
CA PHE A 268 -4.25 6.14 13.46
C PHE A 268 -2.88 5.58 13.88
N VAL A 269 -2.32 6.09 14.98
CA VAL A 269 -1.00 5.62 15.47
C VAL A 269 -1.05 4.15 15.86
N ALA A 270 -2.08 3.74 16.62
CA ALA A 270 -2.26 2.35 17.05
C ALA A 270 -2.40 1.42 15.84
N LEU A 271 -3.26 1.80 14.89
CA LEU A 271 -3.52 1.02 13.68
C LEU A 271 -2.26 0.89 12.84
N LEU A 272 -1.55 2.01 12.63
CA LEU A 272 -0.32 2.04 11.83
C LEU A 272 0.77 1.15 12.45
N VAL A 273 0.98 1.24 13.76
CA VAL A 273 1.98 0.42 14.47
C VAL A 273 1.60 -1.06 14.40
N ALA A 274 0.34 -1.39 14.69
CA ALA A 274 -0.15 -2.77 14.66
C ALA A 274 -0.02 -3.40 13.26
N LEU A 275 -0.54 -2.72 12.22
CA LEU A 275 -0.48 -3.21 10.84
C LEU A 275 0.96 -3.35 10.35
N SER A 276 1.80 -2.35 10.65
CA SER A 276 3.20 -2.34 10.20
C SER A 276 4.01 -3.45 10.86
N THR A 277 3.91 -3.60 12.18
CA THR A 277 4.66 -4.64 12.92
C THR A 277 4.14 -6.04 12.59
N TYR A 278 2.83 -6.21 12.50
CA TYR A 278 2.23 -7.49 12.10
C TYR A 278 2.68 -7.93 10.71
N THR A 279 2.52 -7.06 9.71
CA THR A 279 2.87 -7.39 8.33
C THR A 279 4.37 -7.54 8.15
N ALA A 280 5.19 -6.76 8.89
CA ALA A 280 6.64 -6.87 8.88
C ALA A 280 7.13 -8.27 9.27
N ALA A 281 6.48 -8.94 10.22
CA ALA A 281 6.85 -10.30 10.61
C ALA A 281 6.67 -11.32 9.46
N PHE A 282 5.61 -11.17 8.67
CA PHE A 282 5.40 -12.00 7.47
C PHE A 282 6.38 -11.64 6.35
N ILE A 283 6.62 -10.35 6.11
CA ILE A 283 7.59 -9.89 5.11
C ILE A 283 9.00 -10.39 5.47
N ALA A 284 9.37 -10.37 6.74
CA ALA A 284 10.66 -10.87 7.20
C ALA A 284 10.88 -12.33 6.85
N GLU A 285 9.86 -13.18 7.03
CA GLU A 285 9.94 -14.58 6.65
C GLU A 285 9.99 -14.79 5.14
N ILE A 286 9.19 -14.04 4.37
CA ILE A 286 9.21 -14.06 2.90
C ILE A 286 10.59 -13.70 2.36
N VAL A 287 11.19 -12.61 2.88
CA VAL A 287 12.51 -12.16 2.45
C VAL A 287 13.60 -13.17 2.83
N ARG A 288 13.55 -13.69 4.07
CA ARG A 288 14.47 -14.74 4.53
C ARG A 288 14.38 -15.98 3.66
N ALA A 289 13.18 -16.49 3.41
CA ALA A 289 12.95 -17.67 2.58
C ALA A 289 13.41 -17.43 1.13
N GLY A 290 13.13 -16.25 0.57
CA GLY A 290 13.56 -15.90 -0.78
C GLY A 290 15.08 -15.81 -0.92
N ILE A 291 15.79 -15.31 0.07
CA ILE A 291 17.28 -15.29 0.03
C ILE A 291 17.83 -16.71 0.15
N LEU A 292 17.28 -17.53 1.03
CA LEU A 292 17.71 -18.92 1.22
C LEU A 292 17.33 -19.85 0.07
N SER A 293 16.37 -19.49 -0.77
CA SER A 293 15.99 -20.28 -1.95
C SER A 293 17.05 -20.24 -3.08
N VAL A 294 17.94 -19.26 -3.05
CA VAL A 294 19.04 -19.17 -4.03
C VAL A 294 20.09 -20.24 -3.71
N HIS A 295 20.40 -21.08 -4.71
CA HIS A 295 21.32 -22.18 -4.53
C HIS A 295 22.73 -21.69 -4.11
N ARG A 296 23.34 -22.32 -3.11
CA ARG A 296 24.64 -21.93 -2.56
C ARG A 296 25.76 -21.87 -3.62
N GLY A 297 25.70 -22.75 -4.61
CA GLY A 297 26.63 -22.78 -5.73
C GLY A 297 26.68 -21.46 -6.55
N GLN A 298 25.61 -20.65 -6.54
CA GLN A 298 25.62 -19.32 -7.16
C GLN A 298 26.57 -18.36 -6.42
N MET A 299 26.57 -18.44 -5.09
CA MET A 299 27.49 -17.67 -4.25
C MET A 299 28.93 -18.13 -4.44
N GLU A 300 29.17 -19.45 -4.43
CA GLU A 300 30.49 -20.06 -4.58
C GLU A 300 31.08 -19.78 -5.95
N ALA A 301 30.31 -19.92 -7.03
CA ALA A 301 30.72 -19.61 -8.38
C ALA A 301 31.14 -18.14 -8.54
N GLY A 302 30.33 -17.21 -7.97
CA GLY A 302 30.65 -15.78 -7.99
C GLY A 302 31.95 -15.46 -7.26
N LEU A 303 32.19 -16.07 -6.10
CA LEU A 303 33.41 -15.90 -5.33
C LEU A 303 34.62 -16.51 -6.05
N SER A 304 34.49 -17.68 -6.72
CA SER A 304 35.53 -18.33 -7.52
C SER A 304 35.96 -17.50 -8.72
N LEU A 305 35.08 -16.65 -9.25
CA LEU A 305 35.40 -15.66 -10.28
C LEU A 305 36.10 -14.39 -9.73
N GLY A 306 36.45 -14.38 -8.44
CA GLY A 306 37.14 -13.24 -7.80
C GLY A 306 36.23 -12.07 -7.44
N LEU A 307 34.88 -12.21 -7.53
CA LEU A 307 33.96 -11.16 -7.14
C LEU A 307 33.93 -11.02 -5.61
N LYS A 308 33.90 -9.79 -5.13
CA LYS A 308 33.68 -9.52 -3.69
C LYS A 308 32.29 -10.01 -3.27
N ARG A 309 32.14 -10.51 -2.03
CA ARG A 309 30.89 -11.03 -1.49
C ARG A 309 29.70 -10.06 -1.66
N GLY A 310 29.91 -8.75 -1.46
CA GLY A 310 28.87 -7.73 -1.68
C GLY A 310 28.43 -7.62 -3.14
N SER A 311 29.35 -7.80 -4.10
CA SER A 311 29.02 -7.80 -5.53
C SER A 311 28.23 -9.05 -5.91
N VAL A 312 28.61 -10.22 -5.39
CA VAL A 312 27.86 -11.48 -5.60
C VAL A 312 26.44 -11.36 -5.04
N LEU A 313 26.31 -10.84 -3.82
CA LEU A 313 24.97 -10.61 -3.23
C LEU A 313 24.13 -9.68 -4.11
N ARG A 314 24.68 -8.52 -4.50
CA ARG A 314 23.93 -7.49 -5.24
C ARG A 314 23.60 -7.89 -6.68
N GLN A 315 24.51 -8.60 -7.36
CA GLN A 315 24.39 -8.85 -8.81
C GLN A 315 23.83 -10.24 -9.12
N ILE A 316 23.97 -11.21 -8.20
CA ILE A 316 23.58 -12.60 -8.45
C ILE A 316 22.45 -13.02 -7.51
N VAL A 317 22.66 -12.92 -6.18
CA VAL A 317 21.73 -13.49 -5.20
C VAL A 317 20.45 -12.65 -5.07
N VAL A 318 20.57 -11.35 -4.85
CA VAL A 318 19.39 -10.46 -4.63
C VAL A 318 18.45 -10.47 -5.84
N PRO A 319 18.90 -10.36 -7.10
CA PRO A 319 18.01 -10.41 -8.24
C PRO A 319 17.25 -11.73 -8.38
N GLN A 320 17.89 -12.86 -8.07
CA GLN A 320 17.23 -14.17 -8.08
C GLN A 320 16.23 -14.30 -6.92
N ALA A 321 16.63 -13.90 -5.71
CA ALA A 321 15.77 -13.89 -4.54
C ALA A 321 14.51 -13.02 -4.73
N LEU A 322 14.63 -11.85 -5.36
CA LEU A 322 13.50 -10.95 -5.61
C LEU A 322 12.41 -11.59 -6.49
N ARG A 323 12.76 -12.47 -7.43
CA ARG A 323 11.75 -13.20 -8.22
C ARG A 323 10.87 -14.09 -7.35
N VAL A 324 11.45 -14.69 -6.30
CA VAL A 324 10.74 -15.54 -5.35
C VAL A 324 9.99 -14.71 -4.30
N ILE A 325 10.55 -13.57 -3.91
CA ILE A 325 9.98 -12.66 -2.89
C ILE A 325 8.76 -11.90 -3.39
N LEU A 326 8.78 -11.39 -4.64
CA LEU A 326 7.76 -10.46 -5.14
C LEU A 326 6.32 -11.01 -5.13
N PRO A 327 6.02 -12.27 -5.56
CA PRO A 327 4.66 -12.76 -5.54
C PRO A 327 4.05 -12.84 -4.13
N PRO A 328 4.69 -13.46 -3.11
CA PRO A 328 4.15 -13.49 -1.77
C PRO A 328 4.17 -12.12 -1.09
N LEU A 329 5.12 -11.22 -1.42
CA LEU A 329 5.14 -9.85 -0.94
C LEU A 329 3.91 -9.07 -1.41
N THR A 330 3.51 -9.26 -2.67
CA THR A 330 2.26 -8.68 -3.21
C THR A 330 1.06 -9.07 -2.36
N ASN A 331 0.96 -10.34 -1.98
CA ASN A 331 -0.13 -10.82 -1.12
C ASN A 331 -0.12 -10.14 0.26
N GLN A 332 1.07 -9.85 0.82
CA GLN A 332 1.15 -9.13 2.09
C GLN A 332 0.67 -7.68 1.98
N TYR A 333 0.96 -6.99 0.89
CA TYR A 333 0.45 -5.63 0.65
C TYR A 333 -1.07 -5.61 0.47
N LEU A 334 -1.61 -6.58 -0.27
CA LEU A 334 -3.06 -6.75 -0.41
C LEU A 334 -3.74 -7.06 0.93
N ASN A 335 -3.13 -7.92 1.74
CA ASN A 335 -3.64 -8.26 3.06
C ASN A 335 -3.59 -7.07 4.02
N LEU A 336 -2.50 -6.29 4.04
CA LEU A 336 -2.41 -5.09 4.88
C LEU A 336 -3.53 -4.11 4.54
N THR A 337 -3.76 -3.85 3.25
CA THR A 337 -4.83 -2.94 2.81
C THR A 337 -6.21 -3.44 3.22
N LYS A 338 -6.49 -4.75 3.11
CA LYS A 338 -7.76 -5.33 3.57
C LYS A 338 -7.88 -5.29 5.10
N ASN A 339 -6.81 -5.58 5.80
CA ASN A 339 -6.77 -5.58 7.26
C ASN A 339 -6.93 -4.18 7.86
N SER A 340 -6.73 -3.10 7.07
CA SER A 340 -7.03 -1.75 7.55
C SER A 340 -8.51 -1.58 7.96
N SER A 341 -9.41 -2.38 7.39
CA SER A 341 -10.83 -2.40 7.78
C SER A 341 -11.09 -2.83 9.23
N LEU A 342 -10.14 -3.51 9.87
CA LEU A 342 -10.22 -3.81 11.32
C LEU A 342 -10.12 -2.55 12.18
N ALA A 343 -9.77 -1.42 11.59
CA ALA A 343 -9.75 -0.10 12.20
C ALA A 343 -11.07 0.29 12.85
N VAL A 344 -12.20 -0.24 12.36
CA VAL A 344 -13.53 -0.03 12.93
C VAL A 344 -13.59 -0.42 14.41
N ALA A 345 -12.80 -1.40 14.85
CA ALA A 345 -12.78 -1.87 16.23
C ALA A 345 -12.23 -0.83 17.23
N ILE A 346 -11.47 0.16 16.77
CA ILE A 346 -10.91 1.23 17.59
C ILE A 346 -11.43 2.62 17.19
N GLY A 347 -12.43 2.67 16.28
CA GLY A 347 -13.06 3.92 15.86
C GLY A 347 -12.21 4.78 14.92
N TYR A 348 -11.17 4.25 14.28
CA TYR A 348 -10.46 4.99 13.23
C TYR A 348 -11.38 5.20 12.01
N PRO A 349 -11.51 6.44 11.49
CA PRO A 349 -12.49 6.78 10.46
C PRO A 349 -12.02 6.38 9.06
N ASP A 350 -11.83 5.07 8.83
CA ASP A 350 -11.59 4.49 7.51
C ASP A 350 -12.88 4.36 6.69
N LEU A 351 -12.77 3.86 5.47
CA LEU A 351 -13.93 3.65 4.59
C LEU A 351 -14.98 2.73 5.20
N VAL A 352 -14.56 1.68 5.91
CA VAL A 352 -15.51 0.75 6.55
C VAL A 352 -16.21 1.42 7.73
N SER A 353 -15.48 2.12 8.59
CA SER A 353 -16.06 2.78 9.78
C SER A 353 -17.06 3.87 9.40
N VAL A 354 -16.68 4.82 8.51
CA VAL A 354 -17.53 5.98 8.23
C VAL A 354 -18.59 5.69 7.16
N PHE A 355 -18.28 4.91 6.15
CA PHE A 355 -19.20 4.66 5.05
C PHE A 355 -20.01 3.37 5.26
N ALA A 356 -19.35 2.21 5.44
CA ALA A 356 -20.07 0.96 5.70
C ALA A 356 -20.61 0.83 7.13
N GLY A 357 -20.13 1.63 8.08
CA GLY A 357 -20.67 1.72 9.44
C GLY A 357 -21.69 2.84 9.59
N THR A 358 -21.21 4.08 9.78
CA THR A 358 -22.06 5.23 10.14
C THR A 358 -23.07 5.57 9.04
N THR A 359 -22.64 5.69 7.78
CA THR A 359 -23.57 6.00 6.67
C THR A 359 -24.60 4.91 6.49
N LEU A 360 -24.22 3.64 6.58
CA LEU A 360 -25.15 2.52 6.50
C LEU A 360 -26.20 2.57 7.61
N SER A 361 -25.78 2.82 8.87
CA SER A 361 -26.72 2.88 10.00
C SER A 361 -27.71 4.04 9.90
N GLN A 362 -27.33 5.15 9.26
CA GLN A 362 -28.20 6.32 9.07
C GLN A 362 -29.14 6.18 7.88
N THR A 363 -28.70 5.55 6.80
CA THR A 363 -29.46 5.49 5.53
C THR A 363 -30.21 4.18 5.33
N GLY A 364 -29.78 3.09 5.98
CA GLY A 364 -30.34 1.75 5.81
C GLY A 364 -30.04 1.09 4.46
N GLN A 365 -29.28 1.74 3.56
CA GLN A 365 -29.03 1.26 2.17
C GLN A 365 -27.86 0.28 2.13
N ALA A 366 -28.07 -0.92 2.70
CA ALA A 366 -27.01 -1.90 2.90
C ALA A 366 -26.41 -2.43 1.60
N ILE A 367 -27.23 -2.68 0.58
CA ILE A 367 -26.77 -3.30 -0.67
C ILE A 367 -25.83 -2.35 -1.41
N GLU A 368 -26.23 -1.08 -1.55
CA GLU A 368 -25.49 -0.05 -2.26
C GLU A 368 -24.17 0.26 -1.53
N ILE A 369 -24.24 0.49 -0.23
CA ILE A 369 -23.07 0.90 0.57
C ILE A 369 -22.05 -0.24 0.67
N ILE A 370 -22.48 -1.45 0.97
CA ILE A 370 -21.59 -2.62 1.03
C ILE A 370 -21.04 -2.92 -0.37
N GLY A 371 -21.89 -2.85 -1.41
CA GLY A 371 -21.47 -3.04 -2.80
C GLY A 371 -20.39 -2.04 -3.24
N ILE A 372 -20.57 -0.74 -2.95
CA ILE A 372 -19.55 0.30 -3.22
C ILE A 372 -18.28 -0.01 -2.44
N THR A 373 -18.39 -0.29 -1.14
CA THR A 373 -17.24 -0.56 -0.27
C THR A 373 -16.44 -1.76 -0.77
N MET A 374 -17.11 -2.88 -1.09
CA MET A 374 -16.46 -4.07 -1.67
C MET A 374 -15.81 -3.76 -3.02
N GLY A 375 -16.51 -3.01 -3.88
CA GLY A 375 -16.00 -2.58 -5.19
C GLY A 375 -14.72 -1.76 -5.07
N VAL A 376 -14.65 -0.85 -4.09
CA VAL A 376 -13.46 -0.03 -3.82
C VAL A 376 -12.28 -0.89 -3.34
N TYR A 377 -12.49 -1.79 -2.37
CA TYR A 377 -11.42 -2.70 -1.93
C TYR A 377 -10.95 -3.63 -3.05
N LEU A 378 -11.86 -4.07 -3.92
CA LEU A 378 -11.50 -4.83 -5.12
C LEU A 378 -10.64 -3.99 -6.06
N LEU A 379 -11.05 -2.74 -6.34
CA LEU A 379 -10.30 -1.83 -7.20
C LEU A 379 -8.89 -1.55 -6.66
N ILE A 380 -8.76 -1.22 -5.37
CA ILE A 380 -7.46 -1.00 -4.73
C ILE A 380 -6.59 -2.26 -4.84
N SER A 381 -7.19 -3.44 -4.64
CA SER A 381 -6.49 -4.72 -4.77
C SER A 381 -6.00 -4.97 -6.20
N LEU A 382 -6.84 -4.70 -7.21
CA LEU A 382 -6.47 -4.84 -8.62
C LEU A 382 -5.35 -3.87 -9.01
N VAL A 383 -5.43 -2.61 -8.58
CA VAL A 383 -4.40 -1.60 -8.84
C VAL A 383 -3.08 -2.01 -8.19
N THR A 384 -3.09 -2.41 -6.92
CA THR A 384 -1.90 -2.89 -6.21
C THR A 384 -1.28 -4.10 -6.90
N SER A 385 -2.11 -5.08 -7.28
CA SER A 385 -1.67 -6.28 -8.00
C SER A 385 -1.07 -5.93 -9.37
N ALA A 386 -1.69 -5.01 -10.12
CA ALA A 386 -1.18 -4.55 -11.43
C ALA A 386 0.17 -3.86 -11.30
N ILE A 387 0.34 -2.98 -10.31
CA ILE A 387 1.61 -2.31 -10.03
C ILE A 387 2.71 -3.34 -9.71
N MET A 388 2.43 -4.28 -8.80
CA MET A 388 3.40 -5.30 -8.39
C MET A 388 3.73 -6.27 -9.53
N SER A 389 2.75 -6.66 -10.34
CA SER A 389 2.94 -7.49 -11.54
C SER A 389 3.81 -6.79 -12.58
N PHE A 390 3.62 -5.49 -12.79
CA PHE A 390 4.46 -4.70 -13.68
C PHE A 390 5.92 -4.65 -13.21
N TYR A 391 6.14 -4.46 -11.90
CA TYR A 391 7.50 -4.51 -11.33
C TYR A 391 8.13 -5.90 -11.49
N GLY A 392 7.38 -6.98 -11.22
CA GLY A 392 7.83 -8.35 -11.40
C GLY A 392 8.23 -8.66 -12.84
N TRP A 393 7.38 -8.27 -13.80
CA TRP A 393 7.69 -8.42 -15.23
C TRP A 393 8.94 -7.64 -15.66
N ARG A 394 9.07 -6.39 -15.18
CA ARG A 394 10.24 -5.56 -15.49
C ARG A 394 11.53 -6.18 -14.94
N LEU A 395 11.48 -6.71 -13.72
CA LEU A 395 12.62 -7.39 -13.09
C LEU A 395 13.01 -8.65 -13.85
N SER A 396 12.04 -9.47 -14.28
CA SER A 396 12.30 -10.68 -15.07
C SER A 396 13.01 -10.35 -16.39
N ARG A 397 12.56 -9.31 -17.10
CA ARG A 397 13.20 -8.86 -18.35
C ARG A 397 14.62 -8.31 -18.16
N SER A 398 14.90 -7.62 -17.06
CA SER A 398 16.24 -7.04 -16.81
C SER A 398 17.29 -8.09 -16.49
N LEU A 399 16.90 -9.32 -16.20
CA LEU A 399 17.76 -10.42 -15.78
C LEU A 399 17.90 -11.52 -16.86
N GLY A 400 17.46 -11.25 -18.09
CA GLY A 400 17.72 -12.11 -19.24
C GLY A 400 16.96 -13.44 -19.20
N ALA A 401 15.69 -13.44 -18.75
CA ALA A 401 14.80 -14.59 -18.89
C ALA A 401 13.95 -14.47 -20.15
#